data_cb78d8faaa0b6efe8fcc371800bd88c5
#
_entry.id   cb78d8faaa0b6efe8fcc371800bd88c5
#
_cell.length_a   1.000
_cell.length_b   1.000
_cell.length_c   1.000
_cell.angle_alpha   90.00
_cell.angle_beta   90.00
_cell.angle_gamma   90.00
#
_symmetry.space_group_name_H-M   'P 1'
#
loop_
_entity.id
_entity.type
_entity.pdbx_description
1 polymer ?
#
loop_
_entity_poly.entity_id
_entity_poly.type
_entity_poly.pdbx_seq_one_letter_code
_entity_poly.pdbx_strand_id
1 'polypeptide(L)'
;MKTADESVKKFLLALLPELKETEAQTAANRPITERVKTFEDACRELGEDHPFVLAYQNTNLRDPEVAEENRDILAYMKLRIIAAALNEGWEPQFTEDEWRWYPWFTLWTEEELSEKSDEWKADRHLISTGDYSGDYAGFAFARSHLAPSTADSSVGSRLCFKSEALATYCGKQFISLWADFNLIKK
;
A
#
# COMPACT_ATOMS: atom_id res chain seq x y z
N MET A 1 -7.24 -41.88 -36.54
CA MET A 1 -6.50 -41.29 -35.39
C MET A 1 -6.44 -39.75 -35.37
N LYS A 2 -6.64 -39.04 -36.50
CA LYS A 2 -6.62 -37.55 -36.51
C LYS A 2 -7.89 -36.88 -35.96
N THR A 3 -9.05 -37.52 -35.97
CA THR A 3 -10.33 -36.92 -35.54
C THR A 3 -10.54 -36.84 -34.04
N ALA A 4 -9.92 -37.71 -33.24
CA ALA A 4 -10.01 -37.67 -31.77
C ALA A 4 -9.21 -36.52 -31.18
N ASP A 5 -8.07 -36.18 -31.78
CA ASP A 5 -7.19 -35.09 -31.34
C ASP A 5 -7.82 -33.71 -31.59
N GLU A 6 -8.50 -33.53 -32.72
CA GLU A 6 -9.21 -32.25 -33.03
C GLU A 6 -10.42 -32.05 -32.12
N SER A 7 -11.16 -33.10 -31.75
CA SER A 7 -12.30 -33.00 -30.86
C SER A 7 -11.87 -32.65 -29.43
N VAL A 8 -10.78 -33.24 -28.93
CA VAL A 8 -10.20 -32.95 -27.63
C VAL A 8 -9.69 -31.51 -27.58
N LYS A 9 -9.00 -31.04 -28.64
CA LYS A 9 -8.50 -29.68 -28.75
C LYS A 9 -9.63 -28.65 -28.77
N LYS A 10 -10.72 -28.93 -29.48
CA LYS A 10 -11.91 -28.08 -29.53
C LYS A 10 -12.62 -28.02 -28.17
N PHE A 11 -12.70 -29.13 -27.45
CA PHE A 11 -13.26 -29.22 -26.11
C PHE A 11 -12.41 -28.42 -25.10
N LEU A 12 -11.08 -28.57 -25.13
CA LEU A 12 -10.16 -27.80 -24.27
C LEU A 12 -10.23 -26.30 -24.54
N LEU A 13 -10.32 -25.88 -25.81
CA LEU A 13 -10.46 -24.48 -26.19
C LEU A 13 -11.81 -23.88 -25.73
N ALA A 14 -12.87 -24.69 -25.66
CA ALA A 14 -14.18 -24.26 -25.14
C ALA A 14 -14.18 -24.08 -23.61
N LEU A 15 -13.38 -24.85 -22.88
CA LEU A 15 -13.27 -24.77 -21.41
C LEU A 15 -12.35 -23.64 -20.93
N LEU A 16 -11.45 -23.13 -21.76
CA LEU A 16 -10.51 -22.09 -21.40
C LEU A 16 -11.16 -20.79 -20.88
N PRO A 17 -12.27 -20.28 -21.47
CA PRO A 17 -12.96 -19.11 -20.94
C PRO A 17 -13.55 -19.36 -19.56
N GLU A 18 -14.21 -20.50 -19.35
CA GLU A 18 -14.83 -20.86 -18.04
C GLU A 18 -13.77 -21.03 -16.95
N LEU A 19 -12.61 -21.63 -17.26
CA LEU A 19 -11.49 -21.75 -16.33
C LEU A 19 -10.92 -20.38 -15.97
N LYS A 20 -10.76 -19.48 -16.92
CA LYS A 20 -10.29 -18.10 -16.67
C LYS A 20 -11.27 -17.29 -15.85
N GLU A 21 -12.57 -17.41 -16.09
CA GLU A 21 -13.59 -16.77 -15.28
C GLU A 21 -13.59 -17.30 -13.84
N THR A 22 -13.44 -18.60 -13.66
CA THR A 22 -13.35 -19.23 -12.34
C THR A 22 -12.10 -18.81 -11.58
N GLU A 23 -10.95 -18.72 -12.25
CA GLU A 23 -9.69 -18.24 -11.66
C GLU A 23 -9.78 -16.75 -11.30
N ALA A 24 -10.35 -15.91 -12.17
CA ALA A 24 -10.55 -14.48 -11.92
C ALA A 24 -11.50 -14.26 -10.73
N GLN A 25 -12.58 -15.04 -10.65
CA GLN A 25 -13.54 -14.96 -9.55
C GLN A 25 -12.95 -15.44 -8.23
N THR A 26 -12.11 -16.49 -8.27
CA THR A 26 -11.37 -16.97 -7.11
C THR A 26 -10.33 -15.94 -6.66
N ALA A 27 -9.65 -15.27 -7.60
CA ALA A 27 -8.70 -14.20 -7.29
C ALA A 27 -9.39 -12.98 -6.67
N ALA A 28 -10.56 -12.58 -7.19
CA ALA A 28 -11.34 -11.46 -6.67
C ALA A 28 -11.89 -11.71 -5.25
N ASN A 29 -12.12 -12.96 -4.88
CA ASN A 29 -12.60 -13.35 -3.55
C ASN A 29 -11.50 -13.44 -2.47
N ARG A 30 -10.23 -13.25 -2.82
CA ARG A 30 -9.15 -13.20 -1.82
C ARG A 30 -9.25 -11.92 -0.99
N PRO A 31 -8.78 -11.94 0.28
CA PRO A 31 -8.65 -10.74 1.08
C PRO A 31 -7.87 -9.65 0.33
N ILE A 32 -8.26 -8.40 0.51
CA ILE A 32 -7.62 -7.27 -0.18
C ILE A 32 -6.11 -7.20 0.07
N THR A 33 -5.65 -7.60 1.25
CA THR A 33 -4.23 -7.67 1.62
C THR A 33 -3.44 -8.75 0.86
N GLU A 34 -4.12 -9.72 0.26
CA GLU A 34 -3.50 -10.70 -0.63
C GLU A 34 -3.49 -10.23 -2.09
N ARG A 35 -4.44 -9.36 -2.46
CA ARG A 35 -4.57 -8.79 -3.82
C ARG A 35 -3.68 -7.57 -4.04
N VAL A 36 -3.45 -6.75 -3.01
CA VAL A 36 -2.68 -5.50 -3.06
C VAL A 36 -1.39 -5.65 -2.27
N LYS A 37 -0.32 -6.10 -2.91
CA LYS A 37 1.03 -6.26 -2.34
C LYS A 37 2.03 -5.24 -2.86
N THR A 38 1.76 -4.64 -4.01
CA THR A 38 2.58 -3.62 -4.65
C THR A 38 1.74 -2.39 -4.98
N PHE A 39 2.40 -1.31 -5.36
CA PHE A 39 1.72 -0.12 -5.86
C PHE A 39 0.94 -0.41 -7.14
N GLU A 40 1.51 -1.22 -8.04
CA GLU A 40 0.88 -1.63 -9.28
C GLU A 40 -0.38 -2.46 -9.04
N ASP A 41 -0.38 -3.30 -7.99
CA ASP A 41 -1.58 -4.04 -7.58
C ASP A 41 -2.69 -3.07 -7.16
N ALA A 42 -2.35 -2.04 -6.39
CA ALA A 42 -3.31 -1.03 -5.95
C ALA A 42 -3.90 -0.25 -7.13
N CYS A 43 -3.08 0.09 -8.13
CA CYS A 43 -3.56 0.72 -9.35
C CYS A 43 -4.53 -0.20 -10.12
N ARG A 44 -4.22 -1.48 -10.26
CA ARG A 44 -5.10 -2.46 -10.91
C ARG A 44 -6.41 -2.66 -10.15
N GLU A 45 -6.35 -2.68 -8.82
CA GLU A 45 -7.53 -2.84 -7.97
C GLU A 45 -8.52 -1.68 -8.13
N LEU A 46 -8.03 -0.45 -8.24
CA LEU A 46 -8.86 0.73 -8.48
C LEU A 46 -9.30 0.90 -9.94
N GLY A 47 -8.51 0.40 -10.88
CA GLY A 47 -8.69 0.62 -12.31
C GLY A 47 -7.94 1.85 -12.84
N GLU A 48 -7.60 1.79 -14.12
CA GLU A 48 -6.81 2.84 -14.79
C GLU A 48 -7.53 4.19 -14.87
N ASP A 49 -8.86 4.18 -14.92
CA ASP A 49 -9.70 5.38 -14.99
C ASP A 49 -9.95 6.03 -13.62
N HIS A 50 -9.46 5.43 -12.54
CA HIS A 50 -9.66 5.99 -11.20
C HIS A 50 -8.95 7.36 -11.08
N PRO A 51 -9.63 8.41 -10.54
CA PRO A 51 -9.07 9.77 -10.50
C PRO A 51 -7.69 9.88 -9.86
N PHE A 52 -7.38 9.07 -8.83
CA PHE A 52 -6.08 9.10 -8.16
C PHE A 52 -5.00 8.46 -9.03
N VAL A 53 -5.33 7.39 -9.76
CA VAL A 53 -4.42 6.71 -10.70
C VAL A 53 -4.11 7.65 -11.86
N LEU A 54 -5.14 8.26 -12.46
CA LEU A 54 -4.95 9.25 -13.52
C LEU A 54 -4.11 10.45 -13.07
N ALA A 55 -4.35 10.98 -11.86
CA ALA A 55 -3.56 12.09 -11.33
C ALA A 55 -2.07 11.72 -11.18
N TYR A 56 -1.78 10.50 -10.70
CA TYR A 56 -0.41 10.00 -10.60
C TYR A 56 0.23 9.77 -11.97
N GLN A 57 -0.51 9.22 -12.93
CA GLN A 57 0.00 8.94 -14.27
C GLN A 57 0.31 10.21 -15.06
N ASN A 58 -0.49 11.26 -14.88
CA ASN A 58 -0.39 12.51 -15.65
C ASN A 58 0.44 13.61 -14.98
N THR A 59 1.00 13.37 -13.78
CA THR A 59 1.85 14.36 -13.14
C THR A 59 3.25 14.41 -13.77
N ASN A 60 3.78 15.62 -13.93
CA ASN A 60 5.16 15.85 -14.35
C ASN A 60 6.19 15.57 -13.23
N LEU A 61 5.74 15.41 -11.98
CA LEU A 61 6.62 15.08 -10.85
C LEU A 61 7.30 13.71 -11.00
N ARG A 62 6.82 12.86 -11.91
CA ARG A 62 7.45 11.57 -12.24
C ARG A 62 8.64 11.70 -13.20
N ASP A 63 8.85 12.87 -13.74
CA ASP A 63 10.00 13.14 -14.60
C ASP A 63 11.30 12.94 -13.78
N PRO A 64 12.28 12.16 -14.27
CA PRO A 64 13.53 11.89 -13.56
C PRO A 64 14.27 13.14 -13.09
N GLU A 65 14.13 14.26 -13.80
CA GLU A 65 14.80 15.52 -13.46
C GLU A 65 14.25 16.19 -12.18
N VAL A 66 13.00 15.89 -11.81
CA VAL A 66 12.33 16.53 -10.67
C VAL A 66 11.81 15.53 -9.63
N ALA A 67 11.81 14.24 -9.96
CA ALA A 67 11.23 13.19 -9.13
C ALA A 67 11.92 13.06 -7.77
N GLU A 68 13.23 13.24 -7.72
CA GLU A 68 14.02 13.12 -6.49
C GLU A 68 13.64 14.21 -5.49
N GLU A 69 13.50 15.45 -5.94
CA GLU A 69 13.13 16.61 -5.11
C GLU A 69 11.66 16.60 -4.66
N ASN A 70 10.81 15.82 -5.37
CA ASN A 70 9.37 15.70 -5.09
C ASN A 70 9.00 14.31 -4.59
N ARG A 71 9.94 13.58 -4.00
CA ARG A 71 9.78 12.21 -3.56
C ARG A 71 8.64 12.05 -2.54
N ASP A 72 8.51 12.97 -1.60
CA ASP A 72 7.46 13.00 -0.60
C ASP A 72 6.07 13.15 -1.23
N ILE A 73 5.94 14.02 -2.23
CA ILE A 73 4.68 14.23 -2.96
C ILE A 73 4.33 12.96 -3.76
N LEU A 74 5.30 12.37 -4.45
CA LEU A 74 5.09 11.11 -5.17
C LEU A 74 4.74 9.95 -4.22
N ALA A 75 5.40 9.88 -3.06
CA ALA A 75 5.08 8.89 -2.03
C ALA A 75 3.65 9.10 -1.50
N TYR A 76 3.25 10.33 -1.22
CA TYR A 76 1.87 10.65 -0.84
C TYR A 76 0.85 10.23 -1.90
N MET A 77 1.10 10.51 -3.18
CA MET A 77 0.19 10.11 -4.26
C MET A 77 0.06 8.59 -4.35
N LYS A 78 1.15 7.86 -4.21
CA LYS A 78 1.14 6.39 -4.17
C LYS A 78 0.41 5.85 -2.95
N LEU A 79 0.69 6.36 -1.76
CA LEU A 79 0.03 5.96 -0.52
C LEU A 79 -1.48 6.23 -0.57
N ARG A 80 -1.91 7.33 -1.18
CA ARG A 80 -3.32 7.66 -1.40
C ARG A 80 -4.02 6.64 -2.28
N ILE A 81 -3.37 6.16 -3.34
CA ILE A 81 -3.89 5.10 -4.23
C ILE A 81 -3.98 3.78 -3.45
N ILE A 82 -2.92 3.42 -2.71
CA ILE A 82 -2.88 2.20 -1.91
C ILE A 82 -3.96 2.22 -0.82
N ALA A 83 -4.13 3.33 -0.11
CA ALA A 83 -5.16 3.46 0.92
C ALA A 83 -6.57 3.32 0.33
N ALA A 84 -6.84 3.94 -0.82
CA ALA A 84 -8.13 3.81 -1.51
C ALA A 84 -8.41 2.36 -1.93
N ALA A 85 -7.42 1.67 -2.50
CA ALA A 85 -7.55 0.26 -2.89
C ALA A 85 -7.80 -0.64 -1.68
N LEU A 86 -7.03 -0.50 -0.60
CA LEU A 86 -7.17 -1.29 0.62
C LEU A 86 -8.51 -1.06 1.32
N ASN A 87 -9.07 0.13 1.21
CA ASN A 87 -10.36 0.48 1.80
C ASN A 87 -11.57 -0.03 0.99
N GLU A 88 -11.37 -0.55 -0.23
CA GLU A 88 -12.44 -1.18 -1.05
C GLU A 88 -13.69 -0.30 -1.17
N GLY A 89 -13.51 0.98 -1.50
CA GLY A 89 -14.60 1.94 -1.67
C GLY A 89 -15.15 2.57 -0.38
N TRP A 90 -14.60 2.18 0.80
CA TRP A 90 -14.93 2.91 2.02
C TRP A 90 -14.25 4.30 1.99
N GLU A 91 -15.04 5.32 2.24
CA GLU A 91 -14.59 6.69 2.39
C GLU A 91 -14.89 7.22 3.79
N PRO A 92 -13.92 7.89 4.44
CA PRO A 92 -14.13 8.46 5.76
C PRO A 92 -15.17 9.56 5.72
N GLN A 93 -16.11 9.51 6.66
CA GLN A 93 -17.11 10.54 6.89
C GLN A 93 -16.79 11.27 8.20
N PHE A 94 -17.08 12.57 8.24
CA PHE A 94 -16.83 13.38 9.42
C PHE A 94 -18.05 13.36 10.34
N THR A 95 -18.27 12.21 10.99
CA THR A 95 -19.31 12.03 12.00
C THR A 95 -18.68 11.77 13.36
N GLU A 96 -19.41 12.01 14.45
CA GLU A 96 -18.94 11.79 15.81
C GLU A 96 -18.68 10.31 16.12
N ASP A 97 -19.36 9.41 15.42
CA ASP A 97 -19.32 7.97 15.67
C ASP A 97 -18.31 7.22 14.81
N GLU A 98 -17.72 7.86 13.80
CA GLU A 98 -16.77 7.22 12.93
C GLU A 98 -15.36 7.21 13.53
N TRP A 99 -14.78 6.02 13.59
CA TRP A 99 -13.40 5.79 13.98
C TRP A 99 -12.56 5.42 12.76
N ARG A 100 -11.35 5.97 12.72
CA ARG A 100 -10.39 5.78 11.63
C ARG A 100 -9.06 5.35 12.18
N TRP A 101 -8.37 4.47 11.42
CA TRP A 101 -7.10 3.90 11.82
C TRP A 101 -5.96 4.46 10.98
N TYR A 102 -4.84 4.74 11.62
CA TYR A 102 -3.63 5.27 11.00
C TYR A 102 -2.42 4.44 11.41
N PRO A 103 -1.46 4.14 10.50
CA PRO A 103 -0.17 3.59 10.88
C PRO A 103 0.70 4.67 11.52
N TRP A 104 1.42 4.29 12.56
CA TRP A 104 2.39 5.12 13.26
C TRP A 104 3.77 4.49 13.16
N PHE A 105 4.81 5.33 13.09
CA PHE A 105 6.19 4.94 12.90
C PHE A 105 7.07 5.54 13.99
N THR A 106 8.24 4.93 14.19
CA THR A 106 9.25 5.40 15.14
C THR A 106 10.60 5.43 14.46
N LEU A 107 11.35 6.49 14.71
CA LEU A 107 12.76 6.60 14.37
C LEU A 107 13.60 6.05 15.52
N TRP A 108 14.66 5.32 15.17
CA TRP A 108 15.53 4.61 16.11
C TRP A 108 16.98 4.99 15.87
N THR A 109 17.71 5.22 16.98
CA THR A 109 19.18 5.39 16.92
C THR A 109 19.88 4.06 16.75
N GLU A 110 21.19 4.08 16.38
CA GLU A 110 22.01 2.88 16.28
C GLU A 110 22.10 2.14 17.62
N GLU A 111 22.25 2.89 18.74
CA GLU A 111 22.31 2.33 20.08
C GLU A 111 21.04 1.58 20.44
N GLU A 112 19.87 2.20 20.24
CA GLU A 112 18.57 1.56 20.50
C GLU A 112 18.34 0.33 19.63
N LEU A 113 18.80 0.33 18.36
CA LEU A 113 18.67 -0.81 17.45
C LEU A 113 19.60 -1.96 17.82
N SER A 114 20.75 -1.68 18.45
CA SER A 114 21.68 -2.71 18.90
C SER A 114 21.08 -3.62 19.99
N GLU A 115 20.10 -3.12 20.74
CA GLU A 115 19.38 -3.84 21.79
C GLU A 115 18.17 -4.66 21.25
N LYS A 116 17.82 -4.52 19.97
CA LYS A 116 16.64 -5.19 19.38
C LYS A 116 17.03 -6.49 18.69
N SER A 117 16.23 -7.53 18.91
CA SER A 117 16.42 -8.81 18.19
C SER A 117 16.08 -8.70 16.71
N ASP A 118 16.58 -9.65 15.92
CA ASP A 118 16.29 -9.70 14.48
C ASP A 118 14.81 -9.99 14.22
N GLU A 119 14.14 -10.78 15.07
CA GLU A 119 12.70 -11.03 14.98
C GLU A 119 11.92 -9.74 15.22
N TRP A 120 12.33 -8.92 16.20
CA TRP A 120 11.69 -7.62 16.44
C TRP A 120 11.84 -6.69 15.23
N LYS A 121 13.06 -6.62 14.66
CA LYS A 121 13.35 -5.80 13.47
C LYS A 121 12.53 -6.25 12.26
N ALA A 122 12.42 -7.56 12.04
CA ALA A 122 11.63 -8.14 10.96
C ALA A 122 10.11 -7.89 11.16
N ASP A 123 9.56 -8.11 12.36
CA ASP A 123 8.14 -7.86 12.65
C ASP A 123 7.76 -6.40 12.44
N ARG A 124 8.63 -5.48 12.75
CA ARG A 124 8.42 -4.03 12.61
C ARG A 124 8.75 -3.50 11.22
N HIS A 125 9.19 -4.37 10.31
CA HIS A 125 9.61 -4.00 8.97
C HIS A 125 10.64 -2.87 8.98
N LEU A 126 11.63 -2.95 9.91
CA LEU A 126 12.66 -1.93 10.05
C LEU A 126 13.42 -1.71 8.74
N ILE A 127 13.54 -0.45 8.34
CA ILE A 127 14.41 -0.04 7.22
C ILE A 127 15.49 0.92 7.71
N SER A 128 16.64 0.94 7.02
CA SER A 128 17.71 1.89 7.28
C SER A 128 17.30 3.30 6.86
N THR A 129 17.72 4.29 7.65
CA THR A 129 17.53 5.73 7.35
C THR A 129 18.81 6.40 6.85
N GLY A 130 19.83 5.64 6.45
CA GLY A 130 21.12 6.19 5.99
C GLY A 130 21.01 7.22 4.86
N ASP A 131 20.01 7.09 3.99
CA ASP A 131 19.73 8.00 2.88
C ASP A 131 18.89 9.22 3.27
N TYR A 132 18.43 9.30 4.52
CA TYR A 132 17.60 10.40 5.02
C TYR A 132 18.38 11.30 5.98
N SER A 133 17.91 12.56 6.12
CA SER A 133 18.51 13.55 7.02
C SER A 133 18.26 13.18 8.49
N GLY A 134 19.23 13.52 9.34
CA GLY A 134 19.17 13.29 10.79
C GLY A 134 20.11 12.18 11.25
N ASP A 135 20.12 11.97 12.57
CA ASP A 135 21.06 11.08 13.26
C ASP A 135 20.43 9.73 13.63
N TYR A 136 19.30 9.39 13.00
CA TYR A 136 18.63 8.11 13.21
C TYR A 136 19.14 7.06 12.23
N ALA A 137 19.22 5.82 12.72
CA ALA A 137 19.71 4.67 11.94
C ALA A 137 18.58 3.84 11.34
N GLY A 138 17.37 3.93 11.91
CA GLY A 138 16.23 3.14 11.45
C GLY A 138 14.88 3.81 11.57
N PHE A 139 13.98 3.43 10.66
CA PHE A 139 12.57 3.78 10.63
C PHE A 139 11.75 2.50 10.64
N ALA A 140 10.83 2.37 11.58
CA ALA A 140 10.07 1.14 11.78
C ALA A 140 8.60 1.42 12.05
N PHE A 141 7.72 0.48 11.64
CA PHE A 141 6.33 0.47 12.05
C PHE A 141 6.22 0.32 13.57
N ALA A 142 5.54 1.26 14.21
CA ALA A 142 5.34 1.24 15.65
C ALA A 142 4.03 0.54 16.04
N ARG A 143 2.92 1.04 15.54
CA ARG A 143 1.57 0.56 15.82
C ARG A 143 0.56 1.18 14.86
N SER A 144 -0.68 0.67 14.84
CA SER A 144 -1.82 1.43 14.32
C SER A 144 -2.50 2.18 15.47
N HIS A 145 -2.99 3.37 15.19
CA HIS A 145 -3.68 4.19 16.16
C HIS A 145 -5.03 4.63 15.64
N LEU A 146 -5.99 4.60 16.53
CA LEU A 146 -7.36 4.99 16.31
C LEU A 146 -7.54 6.47 16.61
N ALA A 147 -8.24 7.18 15.71
CA ALA A 147 -8.64 8.55 15.95
C ALA A 147 -10.12 8.73 15.56
N PRO A 148 -10.95 9.39 16.39
CA PRO A 148 -12.29 9.79 15.98
C PRO A 148 -12.23 10.83 14.86
N SER A 149 -13.31 10.96 14.11
CA SER A 149 -13.38 11.90 12.99
C SER A 149 -13.21 13.37 13.39
N THR A 150 -13.46 13.68 14.64
CA THR A 150 -13.29 15.02 15.25
C THR A 150 -11.90 15.25 15.84
N ALA A 151 -11.02 14.23 15.87
CA ALA A 151 -9.66 14.38 16.39
C ALA A 151 -8.73 14.96 15.34
N ASP A 152 -7.68 15.62 15.80
CA ASP A 152 -6.59 16.07 14.97
C ASP A 152 -5.88 14.86 14.33
N SER A 153 -5.53 14.99 13.05
CA SER A 153 -4.79 13.98 12.32
C SER A 153 -3.56 14.59 11.66
N SER A 154 -2.40 14.06 11.97
CA SER A 154 -1.14 14.50 11.38
C SER A 154 -0.96 14.06 9.92
N VAL A 155 -1.67 13.01 9.48
CA VAL A 155 -1.54 12.44 8.13
C VAL A 155 -2.74 12.70 7.23
N GLY A 156 -3.79 13.33 7.76
CA GLY A 156 -5.01 13.64 7.02
C GLY A 156 -5.87 12.42 6.69
N SER A 157 -7.14 12.68 6.37
CA SER A 157 -8.16 11.65 6.20
C SER A 157 -7.97 10.76 4.98
N ARG A 158 -7.14 11.17 4.00
CA ARG A 158 -6.90 10.38 2.78
C ARG A 158 -5.94 9.22 2.97
N LEU A 159 -5.25 9.17 4.11
CA LEU A 159 -4.31 8.09 4.48
C LEU A 159 -4.82 7.30 5.69
N CYS A 160 -6.12 7.33 5.95
CA CYS A 160 -6.76 6.54 6.99
C CYS A 160 -7.37 5.24 6.43
N PHE A 161 -7.64 4.31 7.34
CA PHE A 161 -8.15 2.98 7.03
C PHE A 161 -9.39 2.67 7.87
N LYS A 162 -10.30 1.88 7.28
CA LYS A 162 -11.53 1.40 7.93
C LYS A 162 -11.27 0.43 9.09
N SER A 163 -10.06 -0.13 9.20
CA SER A 163 -9.70 -1.08 10.27
C SER A 163 -8.23 -1.01 10.65
N GLU A 164 -7.94 -1.44 11.89
CA GLU A 164 -6.58 -1.59 12.41
C GLU A 164 -5.72 -2.53 11.56
N ALA A 165 -6.31 -3.64 11.12
CA ALA A 165 -5.61 -4.63 10.32
C ALA A 165 -5.10 -4.04 8.98
N LEU A 166 -5.92 -3.22 8.31
CA LEU A 166 -5.51 -2.56 7.06
C LEU A 166 -4.48 -1.46 7.30
N ALA A 167 -4.60 -0.68 8.37
CA ALA A 167 -3.60 0.33 8.73
C ALA A 167 -2.25 -0.35 9.05
N THR A 168 -2.27 -1.43 9.84
CA THR A 168 -1.07 -2.22 10.16
C THR A 168 -0.45 -2.83 8.90
N TYR A 169 -1.27 -3.42 8.05
CA TYR A 169 -0.81 -3.99 6.79
C TYR A 169 -0.14 -2.92 5.91
N CYS A 170 -0.82 -1.80 5.68
CA CYS A 170 -0.27 -0.72 4.85
C CYS A 170 1.02 -0.14 5.45
N GLY A 171 1.06 0.08 6.75
CA GLY A 171 2.25 0.60 7.44
C GLY A 171 3.46 -0.31 7.31
N LYS A 172 3.27 -1.62 7.38
CA LYS A 172 4.35 -2.62 7.26
C LYS A 172 4.72 -2.88 5.80
N GLN A 173 3.74 -3.19 4.95
CA GLN A 173 3.95 -3.59 3.56
C GLN A 173 4.58 -2.49 2.71
N PHE A 174 4.20 -1.24 2.95
CA PHE A 174 4.63 -0.09 2.16
C PHE A 174 5.54 0.86 2.94
N ILE A 175 6.32 0.34 3.89
CA ILE A 175 7.11 1.15 4.83
C ILE A 175 8.09 2.09 4.13
N SER A 176 8.65 1.71 2.99
CA SER A 176 9.55 2.57 2.22
C SER A 176 8.84 3.81 1.67
N LEU A 177 7.59 3.69 1.24
CA LEU A 177 6.79 4.84 0.82
C LEU A 177 6.42 5.73 2.01
N TRP A 178 6.18 5.14 3.18
CA TRP A 178 5.96 5.90 4.39
C TRP A 178 7.22 6.64 4.85
N ALA A 179 8.40 6.06 4.65
CA ALA A 179 9.67 6.74 4.92
C ALA A 179 9.88 7.92 3.95
N ASP A 180 9.69 7.71 2.64
CA ASP A 180 9.79 8.78 1.64
C ASP A 180 8.79 9.92 1.90
N PHE A 181 7.62 9.62 2.47
CA PHE A 181 6.60 10.62 2.82
C PHE A 181 6.92 11.37 4.11
N ASN A 182 7.48 10.69 5.12
CA ASN A 182 7.68 11.27 6.45
C ASN A 182 9.06 11.88 6.68
N LEU A 183 10.07 11.46 5.91
CA LEU A 183 11.47 11.82 6.16
C LEU A 183 12.02 12.69 5.02
N ILE A 184 12.97 13.54 5.37
CA ILE A 184 13.68 14.36 4.39
C ILE A 184 14.89 13.58 3.90
N LYS A 185 14.98 13.34 2.60
CA LYS A 185 16.14 12.70 1.98
C LYS A 185 17.35 13.65 1.97
N LYS A 186 18.56 13.07 2.05
CA LYS A 186 19.83 13.82 1.92
C LYS A 186 20.10 14.19 0.48
#